data_39a9baf7bec5c8d7459a60ab60c12d18
#
_entry.id   39a9baf7bec5c8d7459a60ab60c12d18
#
_cell.length_a   1.000
_cell.length_b   1.000
_cell.length_c   1.000
_cell.angle_alpha   90.00
_cell.angle_beta   90.00
_cell.angle_gamma   90.00
#
_symmetry.space_group_name_H-M   'P 1'
#
loop_
_entity.id
_entity.type
_entity.pdbx_description
1 polymer ?
#
loop_
_entity_poly.entity_id
_entity_poly.type
_entity_poly.pdbx_seq_one_letter_code
_entity_poly.pdbx_strand_id
1 'polypeptide(L)'
;MKVSDLLISIQDLNFRFVLRNQVIHALRGVSLDIYKGECLAIVGESGSGKSALVKCLMGLNDKNGHIESGKILYNGLDLAGVESDKEWSNLRGGKIAMVLQNPVSALNPLKTIGWQIEEAVKMHQGLRGKDAGKKVLKLLEEVGISEPEKRYHQYPHEFSGGMCQRVVIAAALACEPEVLICDEPTTALDVTIQAQILDLIKAMGKKYGLTTIYITHDFGVAANIADRIAVMYAGDIVETGLCNEIFYDSRHPYTWALLSSLPQLGDKEQALYTIEGTPPSLVNDIRGDAFAPRNPYALKIDFVSRPPVFSITPTHWARTWLLDSRAPEIKPPEHIAALWKKGRELGLLNS
;
A
#
# COMPACT_ATOMS: atom_id res chain seq x y z
N MET A 1 -7.05 13.72 -13.39
CA MET A 1 -6.12 12.67 -13.90
C MET A 1 -6.53 12.33 -15.33
N LYS A 2 -5.58 12.23 -16.25
CA LYS A 2 -5.88 11.86 -17.64
C LYS A 2 -5.80 10.34 -17.77
N VAL A 3 -6.65 9.75 -18.61
CA VAL A 3 -6.63 8.30 -18.91
C VAL A 3 -5.26 7.86 -19.45
N SER A 4 -4.50 8.79 -20.04
CA SER A 4 -3.13 8.57 -20.54
C SER A 4 -2.09 8.30 -19.44
N ASP A 5 -2.42 8.55 -18.18
CA ASP A 5 -1.50 8.42 -17.06
C ASP A 5 -1.73 7.13 -16.25
N LEU A 6 -2.68 6.28 -16.68
CA LEU A 6 -2.98 4.99 -16.04
C LEU A 6 -1.82 4.01 -16.27
N LEU A 7 -1.19 3.56 -15.18
CA LEU A 7 -0.05 2.65 -15.23
C LEU A 7 -0.45 1.21 -14.90
N ILE A 8 -1.23 1.04 -13.82
CA ILE A 8 -1.74 -0.28 -13.41
C ILE A 8 -3.26 -0.18 -13.24
N SER A 9 -4.00 -1.13 -13.84
CA SER A 9 -5.44 -1.28 -13.63
C SER A 9 -5.73 -2.68 -13.10
N ILE A 10 -6.26 -2.76 -11.89
CA ILE A 10 -6.73 -3.98 -11.26
C ILE A 10 -8.24 -4.03 -11.47
N GLN A 11 -8.75 -5.11 -12.04
CA GLN A 11 -10.14 -5.24 -12.46
C GLN A 11 -10.74 -6.51 -11.89
N ASP A 12 -11.67 -6.35 -10.95
CA ASP A 12 -12.46 -7.41 -10.31
C ASP A 12 -11.61 -8.61 -9.85
N LEU A 13 -10.45 -8.32 -9.24
CA LEU A 13 -9.46 -9.33 -8.86
C LEU A 13 -9.93 -10.14 -7.67
N ASN A 14 -10.06 -11.44 -7.88
CA ASN A 14 -10.38 -12.43 -6.86
C ASN A 14 -9.19 -13.36 -6.64
N PHE A 15 -8.76 -13.49 -5.39
CA PHE A 15 -7.63 -14.34 -5.03
C PHE A 15 -7.94 -15.14 -3.77
N ARG A 16 -7.61 -16.43 -3.81
CA ARG A 16 -7.85 -17.35 -2.70
C ARG A 16 -6.64 -18.19 -2.33
N PHE A 17 -6.57 -18.55 -1.05
CA PHE A 17 -5.69 -19.59 -0.57
C PHE A 17 -6.48 -20.90 -0.38
N VAL A 18 -5.99 -21.98 -0.95
CA VAL A 18 -6.56 -23.32 -0.77
C VAL A 18 -5.76 -24.06 0.30
N LEU A 19 -6.38 -24.32 1.43
CA LEU A 19 -5.83 -25.09 2.54
C LEU A 19 -6.49 -26.47 2.56
N ARG A 20 -5.95 -27.42 3.35
CA ARG A 20 -6.44 -28.82 3.36
C ARG A 20 -7.96 -28.93 3.59
N ASN A 21 -8.55 -28.11 4.45
CA ASN A 21 -9.95 -28.19 4.86
C ASN A 21 -10.74 -26.90 4.67
N GLN A 22 -10.15 -25.86 4.08
CA GLN A 22 -10.81 -24.56 3.95
C GLN A 22 -10.21 -23.76 2.79
N VAL A 23 -11.02 -22.85 2.26
CA VAL A 23 -10.60 -21.86 1.26
C VAL A 23 -10.70 -20.48 1.91
N ILE A 24 -9.67 -19.67 1.77
CA ILE A 24 -9.66 -18.29 2.28
C ILE A 24 -9.72 -17.36 1.08
N HIS A 25 -10.78 -16.56 0.98
CA HIS A 25 -10.97 -15.54 -0.07
C HIS A 25 -10.26 -14.25 0.29
N ALA A 26 -8.94 -14.21 0.06
CA ALA A 26 -8.10 -13.11 0.49
C ALA A 26 -8.32 -11.80 -0.29
N LEU A 27 -8.73 -11.89 -1.57
CA LEU A 27 -9.21 -10.74 -2.37
C LEU A 27 -10.58 -11.09 -2.94
N ARG A 28 -11.49 -10.12 -2.93
CA ARG A 28 -12.91 -10.30 -3.21
C ARG A 28 -13.42 -9.22 -4.18
N GLY A 29 -13.03 -9.33 -5.46
CA GLY A 29 -13.43 -8.39 -6.50
C GLY A 29 -12.78 -7.01 -6.34
N VAL A 30 -11.47 -7.00 -6.09
CA VAL A 30 -10.69 -5.77 -5.96
C VAL A 30 -10.58 -5.08 -7.32
N SER A 31 -11.02 -3.82 -7.38
CA SER A 31 -10.83 -2.95 -8.53
C SER A 31 -10.15 -1.65 -8.09
N LEU A 32 -9.00 -1.33 -8.70
CA LEU A 32 -8.18 -0.20 -8.30
C LEU A 32 -7.27 0.24 -9.45
N ASP A 33 -7.31 1.53 -9.77
CA ASP A 33 -6.41 2.14 -10.75
C ASP A 33 -5.26 2.85 -10.07
N ILE A 34 -4.05 2.72 -10.63
CA ILE A 34 -2.82 3.35 -10.14
C ILE A 34 -2.21 4.16 -11.28
N TYR A 35 -1.96 5.43 -11.02
CA TYR A 35 -1.52 6.38 -12.04
C TYR A 35 -0.01 6.62 -11.96
N LYS A 36 0.57 6.98 -13.09
CA LYS A 36 2.00 7.20 -13.24
C LYS A 36 2.49 8.36 -12.36
N GLY A 37 3.54 8.10 -11.59
CA GLY A 37 4.20 9.10 -10.74
C GLY A 37 3.44 9.44 -9.45
N GLU A 38 2.29 8.80 -9.15
CA GLU A 38 1.61 8.98 -7.86
C GLU A 38 2.21 8.11 -6.75
N CYS A 39 2.00 8.52 -5.52
CA CYS A 39 2.11 7.68 -4.34
C CYS A 39 0.71 7.28 -3.88
N LEU A 40 0.32 6.02 -4.14
CA LEU A 40 -0.93 5.45 -3.65
C LEU A 40 -0.67 4.69 -2.35
N ALA A 41 -1.30 5.12 -1.25
CA ALA A 41 -1.29 4.34 -0.01
C ALA A 41 -2.48 3.36 0.03
N ILE A 42 -2.21 2.09 0.37
CA ILE A 42 -3.24 1.08 0.63
C ILE A 42 -3.27 0.86 2.14
N VAL A 43 -4.38 1.23 2.78
CA VAL A 43 -4.51 1.25 4.23
C VAL A 43 -5.61 0.30 4.70
N GLY A 44 -5.41 -0.36 5.85
CA GLY A 44 -6.40 -1.22 6.45
C GLY A 44 -5.81 -2.08 7.57
N GLU A 45 -6.67 -2.72 8.37
CA GLU A 45 -6.26 -3.61 9.45
C GLU A 45 -5.40 -4.78 8.97
N SER A 46 -4.69 -5.44 9.89
CA SER A 46 -3.99 -6.70 9.60
C SER A 46 -4.99 -7.74 9.08
N GLY A 47 -4.59 -8.50 8.05
CA GLY A 47 -5.47 -9.49 7.41
C GLY A 47 -6.50 -8.91 6.41
N SER A 48 -6.50 -7.60 6.13
CA SER A 48 -7.42 -7.00 5.14
C SER A 48 -7.15 -7.39 3.68
N GLY A 49 -6.02 -8.06 3.38
CA GLY A 49 -5.68 -8.53 2.02
C GLY A 49 -4.54 -7.75 1.35
N LYS A 50 -3.98 -6.71 1.97
CA LYS A 50 -2.93 -5.83 1.39
C LYS A 50 -1.74 -6.60 0.85
N SER A 51 -1.14 -7.48 1.66
CA SER A 51 0.02 -8.28 1.23
C SER A 51 -0.35 -9.33 0.17
N ALA A 52 -1.59 -9.85 0.15
CA ALA A 52 -2.06 -10.72 -0.92
C ALA A 52 -2.13 -9.96 -2.26
N LEU A 53 -2.63 -8.72 -2.24
CA LEU A 53 -2.68 -7.85 -3.41
C LEU A 53 -1.28 -7.58 -3.98
N VAL A 54 -0.31 -7.26 -3.10
CA VAL A 54 1.09 -7.07 -3.51
C VAL A 54 1.70 -8.33 -4.09
N LYS A 55 1.46 -9.48 -3.46
CA LYS A 55 1.95 -10.76 -4.00
C LYS A 55 1.39 -11.03 -5.40
N CYS A 56 0.11 -10.72 -5.66
CA CYS A 56 -0.47 -10.82 -7.00
C CYS A 56 0.21 -9.87 -8.00
N LEU A 57 0.47 -8.61 -7.61
CA LEU A 57 1.18 -7.63 -8.44
C LEU A 57 2.61 -8.05 -8.80
N MET A 58 3.26 -8.80 -7.92
CA MET A 58 4.64 -9.28 -8.07
C MET A 58 4.73 -10.70 -8.62
N GLY A 59 3.62 -11.41 -8.80
CA GLY A 59 3.63 -12.84 -9.13
C GLY A 59 4.34 -13.71 -8.07
N LEU A 60 4.31 -13.26 -6.81
CA LEU A 60 4.93 -13.96 -5.67
C LEU A 60 3.89 -14.74 -4.87
N ASN A 61 2.93 -15.33 -5.57
CA ASN A 61 1.87 -16.10 -4.94
C ASN A 61 2.43 -17.37 -4.30
N ASP A 62 1.98 -17.68 -3.09
CA ASP A 62 2.31 -18.93 -2.43
C ASP A 62 1.73 -20.11 -3.25
N LYS A 63 2.31 -21.33 -3.14
CA LYS A 63 1.88 -22.50 -3.91
C LYS A 63 0.40 -22.86 -3.75
N ASN A 64 -0.20 -22.48 -2.65
CA ASN A 64 -1.62 -22.67 -2.34
C ASN A 64 -2.48 -21.44 -2.64
N GLY A 65 -1.90 -20.37 -3.18
CA GLY A 65 -2.57 -19.13 -3.56
C GLY A 65 -2.85 -19.08 -5.07
N HIS A 66 -4.10 -18.78 -5.44
CA HIS A 66 -4.54 -18.75 -6.83
C HIS A 66 -5.38 -17.50 -7.13
N ILE A 67 -5.06 -16.82 -8.23
CA ILE A 67 -5.98 -15.83 -8.83
C ILE A 67 -7.12 -16.64 -9.45
N GLU A 68 -8.34 -16.41 -8.96
CA GLU A 68 -9.54 -17.12 -9.41
C GLU A 68 -10.17 -16.42 -10.62
N SER A 69 -10.19 -15.12 -10.60
CA SER A 69 -10.71 -14.28 -11.69
C SER A 69 -10.18 -12.84 -11.60
N GLY A 70 -10.47 -12.06 -12.61
CA GLY A 70 -10.04 -10.66 -12.72
C GLY A 70 -8.74 -10.51 -13.48
N LYS A 71 -8.27 -9.27 -13.59
CA LYS A 71 -7.06 -8.91 -14.34
C LYS A 71 -6.22 -7.90 -13.58
N ILE A 72 -4.91 -7.92 -13.86
CA ILE A 72 -3.95 -6.93 -13.39
C ILE A 72 -3.20 -6.40 -14.62
N LEU A 73 -3.66 -5.30 -15.17
CA LEU A 73 -3.07 -4.72 -16.38
C LEU A 73 -1.96 -3.72 -16.00
N TYR A 74 -0.73 -4.01 -16.36
CA TYR A 74 0.43 -3.13 -16.24
C TYR A 74 0.86 -2.67 -17.64
N ASN A 75 0.70 -1.40 -17.96
CA ASN A 75 0.92 -0.87 -19.33
C ASN A 75 0.23 -1.74 -20.41
N GLY A 76 -0.95 -2.28 -20.12
CA GLY A 76 -1.70 -3.17 -21.03
C GLY A 76 -1.31 -4.65 -20.97
N LEU A 77 -0.22 -5.03 -20.31
CA LEU A 77 0.15 -6.43 -20.06
C LEU A 77 -0.64 -6.97 -18.87
N ASP A 78 -1.34 -8.09 -19.05
CA ASP A 78 -2.05 -8.75 -17.94
C ASP A 78 -1.07 -9.59 -17.10
N LEU A 79 -0.71 -9.09 -15.93
CA LEU A 79 0.19 -9.76 -15.00
C LEU A 79 -0.42 -11.05 -14.42
N ALA A 80 -1.74 -11.16 -14.35
CA ALA A 80 -2.42 -12.36 -13.87
C ALA A 80 -2.24 -13.56 -14.83
N GLY A 81 -1.99 -13.29 -16.10
CA GLY A 81 -1.73 -14.31 -17.12
C GLY A 81 -0.25 -14.64 -17.35
N VAL A 82 0.68 -14.01 -16.62
CA VAL A 82 2.12 -14.29 -16.75
C VAL A 82 2.47 -15.58 -16.00
N GLU A 83 2.82 -16.63 -16.75
CA GLU A 83 3.16 -17.96 -16.18
C GLU A 83 4.67 -18.22 -16.15
N SER A 84 5.44 -17.55 -17.00
CA SER A 84 6.86 -17.79 -17.21
C SER A 84 7.74 -17.08 -16.18
N ASP A 85 8.59 -17.83 -15.48
CA ASP A 85 9.61 -17.26 -14.59
C ASP A 85 10.54 -16.27 -15.32
N LYS A 86 10.77 -16.48 -16.62
CA LYS A 86 11.59 -15.59 -17.44
C LYS A 86 10.91 -14.24 -17.66
N GLU A 87 9.59 -14.21 -17.88
CA GLU A 87 8.82 -12.97 -18.02
C GLU A 87 8.79 -12.23 -16.68
N TRP A 88 8.54 -12.93 -15.58
CA TRP A 88 8.61 -12.36 -14.24
C TRP A 88 10.00 -11.82 -13.90
N SER A 89 11.08 -12.47 -14.33
CA SER A 89 12.45 -12.00 -14.14
C SER A 89 12.72 -10.67 -14.85
N ASN A 90 12.04 -10.39 -15.97
CA ASN A 90 12.14 -9.12 -16.68
C ASN A 90 11.29 -8.01 -16.00
N LEU A 91 10.22 -8.38 -15.32
CA LEU A 91 9.32 -7.46 -14.62
C LEU A 91 9.86 -7.10 -13.23
N ARG A 92 10.24 -8.12 -12.45
CA ARG A 92 10.76 -7.94 -11.09
C ARG A 92 12.12 -7.25 -11.14
N GLY A 93 12.26 -6.20 -10.35
CA GLY A 93 13.43 -5.33 -10.33
C GLY A 93 13.37 -4.28 -11.42
N GLY A 94 13.47 -4.65 -12.69
CA GLY A 94 13.57 -3.71 -13.81
C GLY A 94 12.31 -2.88 -14.08
N LYS A 95 11.13 -3.37 -13.70
CA LYS A 95 9.85 -2.65 -13.86
C LYS A 95 9.18 -2.39 -12.53
N ILE A 96 9.06 -3.40 -11.71
CA ILE A 96 8.41 -3.36 -10.40
C ILE A 96 9.42 -3.86 -9.36
N ALA A 97 9.82 -3.00 -8.44
CA ALA A 97 10.68 -3.36 -7.31
C ALA A 97 9.91 -3.28 -6.00
N MET A 98 10.38 -4.01 -4.98
CA MET A 98 9.70 -4.09 -3.69
C MET A 98 10.67 -3.87 -2.53
N VAL A 99 10.23 -3.10 -1.56
CA VAL A 99 10.84 -2.93 -0.24
C VAL A 99 9.99 -3.68 0.77
N LEU A 100 10.59 -4.68 1.42
CA LEU A 100 9.92 -5.59 2.36
C LEU A 100 9.85 -4.99 3.78
N GLN A 101 8.91 -5.49 4.58
CA GLN A 101 8.65 -5.08 5.96
C GLN A 101 9.88 -5.24 6.89
N ASN A 102 10.63 -6.33 6.76
CA ASN A 102 11.80 -6.61 7.59
C ASN A 102 13.10 -6.48 6.78
N PRO A 103 13.83 -5.36 6.94
CA PRO A 103 15.05 -5.12 6.18
C PRO A 103 16.18 -6.11 6.49
N VAL A 104 16.25 -6.63 7.71
CA VAL A 104 17.30 -7.58 8.09
C VAL A 104 17.11 -8.92 7.41
N SER A 105 15.86 -9.37 7.25
CA SER A 105 15.55 -10.61 6.53
C SER A 105 15.68 -10.48 5.00
N ALA A 106 15.63 -9.25 4.47
CA ALA A 106 15.80 -8.98 3.06
C ALA A 106 17.26 -9.01 2.60
N LEU A 107 18.21 -8.87 3.53
CA LEU A 107 19.65 -8.85 3.26
C LEU A 107 20.30 -10.19 3.58
N ASN A 108 21.21 -10.64 2.70
CA ASN A 108 22.01 -11.84 2.96
C ASN A 108 23.12 -11.51 3.98
N PRO A 109 23.11 -12.12 5.19
CA PRO A 109 24.08 -11.81 6.24
C PRO A 109 25.52 -12.21 5.90
N LEU A 110 25.74 -13.08 4.92
CA LEU A 110 27.04 -13.58 4.51
C LEU A 110 27.66 -12.78 3.35
N LYS A 111 26.97 -11.75 2.87
CA LYS A 111 27.44 -10.88 1.76
C LYS A 111 27.55 -9.44 2.22
N THR A 112 28.55 -8.73 1.69
CA THR A 112 28.70 -7.29 1.99
C THR A 112 27.57 -6.49 1.36
N ILE A 113 27.30 -5.32 1.93
CA ILE A 113 26.26 -4.40 1.44
C ILE A 113 26.51 -4.01 -0.02
N GLY A 114 27.72 -3.62 -0.33
CA GLY A 114 28.09 -3.23 -1.70
C GLY A 114 27.90 -4.36 -2.70
N TRP A 115 28.27 -5.60 -2.33
CA TRP A 115 28.08 -6.77 -3.20
C TRP A 115 26.61 -7.00 -3.55
N GLN A 116 25.71 -6.89 -2.57
CA GLN A 116 24.28 -7.15 -2.77
C GLN A 116 23.62 -6.11 -3.69
N ILE A 117 23.95 -4.83 -3.51
CA ILE A 117 23.42 -3.77 -4.39
C ILE A 117 24.08 -3.88 -5.78
N GLU A 118 25.38 -4.23 -5.86
CA GLU A 118 26.09 -4.39 -7.12
C GLU A 118 25.52 -5.54 -7.96
N GLU A 119 25.02 -6.61 -7.32
CA GLU A 119 24.35 -7.72 -8.01
C GLU A 119 23.10 -7.22 -8.73
N ALA A 120 22.28 -6.39 -8.09
CA ALA A 120 21.09 -5.78 -8.70
C ALA A 120 21.47 -4.86 -9.88
N VAL A 121 22.50 -4.03 -9.72
CA VAL A 121 23.03 -3.17 -10.79
C VAL A 121 23.51 -4.00 -11.99
N LYS A 122 24.24 -5.08 -11.74
CA LYS A 122 24.74 -5.97 -12.81
C LYS A 122 23.60 -6.67 -13.55
N MET A 123 22.61 -7.14 -12.83
CA MET A 123 21.50 -7.88 -13.38
C MET A 123 20.58 -7.02 -14.23
N HIS A 124 20.22 -5.82 -13.75
CA HIS A 124 19.21 -4.99 -14.39
C HIS A 124 19.77 -3.86 -15.28
N GLN A 125 20.96 -3.36 -14.97
CA GLN A 125 21.60 -2.28 -15.77
C GLN A 125 22.74 -2.79 -16.66
N GLY A 126 23.19 -4.04 -16.47
CA GLY A 126 24.32 -4.62 -17.23
C GLY A 126 25.68 -4.00 -16.90
N LEU A 127 25.78 -3.08 -15.92
CA LEU A 127 27.02 -2.47 -15.50
C LEU A 127 27.91 -3.47 -14.76
N ARG A 128 29.23 -3.39 -14.92
CA ARG A 128 30.19 -4.31 -14.29
C ARG A 128 31.43 -3.58 -13.78
N GLY A 129 32.16 -4.21 -12.85
CA GLY A 129 33.44 -3.75 -12.33
C GLY A 129 33.34 -2.34 -11.72
N LYS A 130 34.25 -1.45 -12.10
CA LYS A 130 34.35 -0.10 -11.52
C LYS A 130 33.08 0.75 -11.71
N ASP A 131 32.35 0.58 -12.80
CA ASP A 131 31.15 1.38 -13.07
C ASP A 131 29.98 0.92 -12.21
N ALA A 132 29.82 -0.39 -12.00
CA ALA A 132 28.86 -0.91 -11.03
C ALA A 132 29.17 -0.41 -9.61
N GLY A 133 30.44 -0.49 -9.17
CA GLY A 133 30.86 0.02 -7.86
C GLY A 133 30.57 1.50 -7.66
N LYS A 134 30.87 2.35 -8.66
CA LYS A 134 30.54 3.78 -8.61
C LYS A 134 29.04 4.03 -8.48
N LYS A 135 28.23 3.27 -9.21
CA LYS A 135 26.76 3.38 -9.11
C LYS A 135 26.27 3.02 -7.70
N VAL A 136 26.81 1.95 -7.11
CA VAL A 136 26.49 1.55 -5.73
C VAL A 136 26.85 2.62 -4.72
N LEU A 137 28.06 3.17 -4.80
CA LEU A 137 28.50 4.24 -3.89
C LEU A 137 27.57 5.45 -3.97
N LYS A 138 27.21 5.85 -5.19
CA LYS A 138 26.26 6.93 -5.42
C LYS A 138 24.88 6.63 -4.80
N LEU A 139 24.36 5.40 -4.97
CA LEU A 139 23.08 5.01 -4.38
C LEU A 139 23.14 5.02 -2.84
N LEU A 140 24.22 4.52 -2.23
CA LEU A 140 24.40 4.57 -0.78
C LEU A 140 24.41 6.02 -0.25
N GLU A 141 25.08 6.93 -0.95
CA GLU A 141 25.05 8.35 -0.62
C GLU A 141 23.65 8.94 -0.73
N GLU A 142 22.92 8.64 -1.82
CA GLU A 142 21.57 9.14 -2.08
C GLU A 142 20.55 8.70 -1.04
N VAL A 143 20.69 7.48 -0.49
CA VAL A 143 19.83 7.01 0.61
C VAL A 143 20.33 7.47 1.99
N GLY A 144 21.37 8.30 2.05
CA GLY A 144 21.89 8.90 3.27
C GLY A 144 22.73 7.96 4.13
N ILE A 145 23.47 7.02 3.52
CA ILE A 145 24.49 6.23 4.20
C ILE A 145 25.78 7.04 4.22
N SER A 146 26.26 7.39 5.41
CA SER A 146 27.55 8.06 5.62
C SER A 146 28.72 7.13 5.34
N GLU A 147 29.86 7.67 4.88
CA GLU A 147 31.09 6.91 4.55
C GLU A 147 30.84 5.74 3.59
N PRO A 148 30.20 5.96 2.40
CA PRO A 148 29.73 4.91 1.53
C PRO A 148 30.84 3.94 1.10
N GLU A 149 32.09 4.41 0.88
CA GLU A 149 33.23 3.58 0.55
C GLU A 149 33.55 2.54 1.62
N LYS A 150 33.52 2.95 2.89
CA LYS A 150 33.75 2.05 4.02
C LYS A 150 32.57 1.09 4.20
N ARG A 151 31.35 1.62 4.13
CA ARG A 151 30.09 0.87 4.30
C ARG A 151 29.86 -0.16 3.19
N TYR A 152 30.35 0.08 2.00
CA TYR A 152 30.33 -0.86 0.87
C TYR A 152 30.89 -2.25 1.24
N HIS A 153 31.97 -2.29 2.04
CA HIS A 153 32.68 -3.52 2.42
C HIS A 153 32.14 -4.17 3.70
N GLN A 154 31.19 -3.52 4.37
CA GLN A 154 30.61 -4.03 5.62
C GLN A 154 29.44 -5.00 5.36
N TYR A 155 29.10 -5.74 6.39
CA TYR A 155 28.01 -6.73 6.39
C TYR A 155 26.75 -6.18 7.06
N PRO A 156 25.56 -6.75 6.80
CA PRO A 156 24.30 -6.29 7.39
C PRO A 156 24.30 -6.20 8.92
N HIS A 157 24.96 -7.10 9.61
CA HIS A 157 25.03 -7.12 11.08
C HIS A 157 25.83 -5.96 11.69
N GLU A 158 26.58 -5.20 10.88
CA GLU A 158 27.29 -4.00 11.29
C GLU A 158 26.45 -2.71 11.13
N PHE A 159 25.17 -2.87 10.70
CA PHE A 159 24.24 -1.77 10.42
C PHE A 159 23.09 -1.75 11.43
N SER A 160 22.59 -0.55 11.77
CA SER A 160 21.32 -0.42 12.50
C SER A 160 20.13 -0.80 11.61
N GLY A 161 18.96 -1.06 12.20
CA GLY A 161 17.74 -1.38 11.46
C GLY A 161 17.37 -0.31 10.40
N GLY A 162 17.47 0.96 10.77
CA GLY A 162 17.23 2.07 9.83
C GLY A 162 18.27 2.16 8.71
N MET A 163 19.54 1.82 8.99
CA MET A 163 20.56 1.73 7.94
C MET A 163 20.30 0.55 7.01
N CYS A 164 19.92 -0.61 7.54
CA CYS A 164 19.53 -1.77 6.71
C CYS A 164 18.35 -1.41 5.80
N GLN A 165 17.36 -0.66 6.33
CA GLN A 165 16.21 -0.21 5.53
C GLN A 165 16.64 0.71 4.38
N ARG A 166 17.54 1.65 4.63
CA ARG A 166 18.12 2.51 3.57
C ARG A 166 18.85 1.69 2.51
N VAL A 167 19.57 0.65 2.91
CA VAL A 167 20.26 -0.27 1.99
C VAL A 167 19.26 -1.07 1.13
N VAL A 168 18.18 -1.57 1.72
CA VAL A 168 17.11 -2.26 0.95
C VAL A 168 16.47 -1.32 -0.07
N ILE A 169 16.22 -0.07 0.32
CA ILE A 169 15.73 0.96 -0.61
C ILE A 169 16.76 1.21 -1.72
N ALA A 170 18.05 1.33 -1.40
CA ALA A 170 19.11 1.49 -2.41
C ALA A 170 19.17 0.30 -3.38
N ALA A 171 19.01 -0.93 -2.89
CA ALA A 171 18.98 -2.13 -3.72
C ALA A 171 17.75 -2.15 -4.66
N ALA A 172 16.59 -1.73 -4.19
CA ALA A 172 15.39 -1.57 -5.02
C ALA A 172 15.58 -0.51 -6.10
N LEU A 173 16.17 0.64 -5.76
CA LEU A 173 16.45 1.73 -6.70
C LEU A 173 17.58 1.37 -7.69
N ALA A 174 18.47 0.46 -7.34
CA ALA A 174 19.53 -0.04 -8.22
C ALA A 174 19.00 -0.72 -9.48
N CYS A 175 17.76 -1.16 -9.45
CA CYS A 175 17.08 -1.76 -10.59
C CYS A 175 16.47 -0.73 -11.56
N GLU A 176 16.40 0.54 -11.19
CA GLU A 176 15.74 1.65 -11.91
C GLU A 176 14.28 1.32 -12.29
N PRO A 177 13.43 0.93 -11.31
CA PRO A 177 12.07 0.50 -11.56
C PRO A 177 11.16 1.66 -11.97
N GLU A 178 10.02 1.35 -12.61
CA GLU A 178 8.91 2.30 -12.82
C GLU A 178 7.97 2.35 -11.60
N VAL A 179 7.85 1.21 -10.89
CA VAL A 179 6.97 1.05 -9.72
C VAL A 179 7.79 0.59 -8.52
N LEU A 180 7.64 1.29 -7.41
CA LEU A 180 8.21 0.90 -6.12
C LEU A 180 7.09 0.50 -5.16
N ILE A 181 7.05 -0.76 -4.78
CA ILE A 181 6.12 -1.26 -3.75
C ILE A 181 6.82 -1.22 -2.40
N CYS A 182 6.22 -0.58 -1.41
CA CYS A 182 6.71 -0.52 -0.05
C CYS A 182 5.72 -1.24 0.88
N ASP A 183 6.01 -2.47 1.28
CA ASP A 183 5.14 -3.26 2.16
C ASP A 183 5.55 -3.05 3.62
N GLU A 184 4.83 -2.17 4.32
CA GLU A 184 5.06 -1.79 5.72
C GLU A 184 6.54 -1.48 6.06
N PRO A 185 7.26 -0.66 5.28
CA PRO A 185 8.72 -0.55 5.35
C PRO A 185 9.23 0.11 6.63
N THR A 186 8.35 0.58 7.52
CA THR A 186 8.70 1.33 8.73
C THR A 186 8.20 0.69 10.02
N THR A 187 7.46 -0.42 9.97
CA THR A 187 6.79 -1.04 11.14
C THR A 187 7.77 -1.47 12.24
N ALA A 188 9.01 -1.82 11.90
CA ALA A 188 10.03 -2.28 12.86
C ALA A 188 10.99 -1.16 13.31
N LEU A 189 10.68 0.10 13.02
CA LEU A 189 11.55 1.25 13.27
C LEU A 189 10.96 2.19 14.33
N ASP A 190 11.81 2.90 15.05
CA ASP A 190 11.37 3.98 15.94
C ASP A 190 10.79 5.17 15.16
N VAL A 191 9.96 5.98 15.81
CA VAL A 191 9.21 7.09 15.19
C VAL A 191 10.10 8.08 14.44
N THR A 192 11.30 8.36 14.97
CA THR A 192 12.22 9.32 14.34
C THR A 192 12.81 8.75 13.05
N ILE A 193 13.25 7.51 13.07
CA ILE A 193 13.76 6.83 11.88
C ILE A 193 12.66 6.58 10.86
N GLN A 194 11.44 6.25 11.32
CA GLN A 194 10.27 6.11 10.46
C GLN A 194 10.04 7.39 9.63
N ALA A 195 10.01 8.57 10.28
CA ALA A 195 9.83 9.85 9.56
C ALA A 195 10.93 10.06 8.50
N GLN A 196 12.19 9.77 8.84
CA GLN A 196 13.30 9.90 7.89
C GLN A 196 13.21 8.93 6.70
N ILE A 197 12.70 7.71 6.89
CA ILE A 197 12.48 6.74 5.80
C ILE A 197 11.32 7.18 4.91
N LEU A 198 10.26 7.75 5.48
CA LEU A 198 9.14 8.29 4.69
C LEU A 198 9.61 9.45 3.80
N ASP A 199 10.38 10.39 4.36
CA ASP A 199 10.95 11.51 3.60
C ASP A 199 11.90 11.02 2.51
N LEU A 200 12.70 10.00 2.80
CA LEU A 200 13.58 9.36 1.81
C LEU A 200 12.78 8.77 0.65
N ILE A 201 11.74 7.97 0.92
CA ILE A 201 10.90 7.35 -0.12
C ILE A 201 10.24 8.43 -0.98
N LYS A 202 9.70 9.50 -0.37
CA LYS A 202 9.15 10.66 -1.09
C LYS A 202 10.17 11.34 -1.99
N ALA A 203 11.36 11.62 -1.45
CA ALA A 203 12.43 12.26 -2.19
C ALA A 203 12.87 11.42 -3.38
N MET A 204 13.01 10.10 -3.19
CA MET A 204 13.39 9.17 -4.26
C MET A 204 12.27 9.02 -5.29
N GLY A 205 11.00 8.92 -4.85
CA GLY A 205 9.84 8.92 -5.75
C GLY A 205 9.86 10.11 -6.70
N LYS A 206 10.06 11.30 -6.15
CA LYS A 206 10.13 12.55 -6.91
C LYS A 206 11.36 12.63 -7.84
N LYS A 207 12.54 12.24 -7.33
CA LYS A 207 13.81 12.28 -8.05
C LYS A 207 13.83 11.37 -9.26
N TYR A 208 13.28 10.17 -9.12
CA TYR A 208 13.29 9.12 -10.14
C TYR A 208 11.99 9.02 -10.92
N GLY A 209 10.97 9.83 -10.59
CA GLY A 209 9.65 9.78 -11.22
C GLY A 209 8.92 8.45 -11.00
N LEU A 210 9.12 7.84 -9.81
CA LEU A 210 8.56 6.53 -9.49
C LEU A 210 7.06 6.63 -9.20
N THR A 211 6.33 5.61 -9.61
CA THR A 211 5.01 5.32 -9.06
C THR A 211 5.19 4.49 -7.80
N THR A 212 4.66 4.96 -6.66
CA THR A 212 4.86 4.29 -5.38
C THR A 212 3.55 3.68 -4.88
N ILE A 213 3.56 2.39 -4.54
CA ILE A 213 2.46 1.71 -3.83
C ILE A 213 2.92 1.52 -2.40
N TYR A 214 2.34 2.25 -1.46
CA TYR A 214 2.74 2.23 -0.06
C TYR A 214 1.69 1.49 0.78
N ILE A 215 2.06 0.39 1.39
CA ILE A 215 1.18 -0.40 2.26
C ILE A 215 1.46 -0.08 3.71
N THR A 216 0.42 0.22 4.47
CA THR A 216 0.49 0.49 5.89
C THR A 216 -0.85 0.19 6.58
N HIS A 217 -0.81 -0.02 7.88
CA HIS A 217 -2.01 -0.01 8.73
C HIS A 217 -2.18 1.34 9.46
N ASP A 218 -1.23 2.26 9.31
CA ASP A 218 -1.21 3.57 9.97
C ASP A 218 -1.66 4.67 9.02
N PHE A 219 -2.83 5.26 9.31
CA PHE A 219 -3.37 6.39 8.56
C PHE A 219 -2.52 7.65 8.67
N GLY A 220 -1.84 7.86 9.81
CA GLY A 220 -0.94 9.00 9.99
C GLY A 220 0.27 8.93 9.05
N VAL A 221 0.79 7.72 8.83
CA VAL A 221 1.83 7.46 7.84
C VAL A 221 1.31 7.72 6.43
N ALA A 222 0.12 7.20 6.10
CA ALA A 222 -0.50 7.42 4.79
C ALA A 222 -0.71 8.91 4.50
N ALA A 223 -1.19 9.67 5.48
CA ALA A 223 -1.37 11.13 5.36
C ALA A 223 -0.09 11.88 4.98
N ASN A 224 1.04 11.39 5.48
CA ASN A 224 2.33 12.02 5.22
C ASN A 224 2.91 11.72 3.84
N ILE A 225 2.63 10.53 3.28
CA ILE A 225 3.30 10.09 2.06
C ILE A 225 2.42 10.11 0.81
N ALA A 226 1.12 9.87 0.95
CA ALA A 226 0.25 9.55 -0.17
C ALA A 226 -0.33 10.77 -0.89
N ASP A 227 -0.43 10.68 -2.21
CA ASP A 227 -1.28 11.54 -3.04
C ASP A 227 -2.73 11.05 -3.01
N ARG A 228 -2.92 9.72 -3.07
CA ARG A 228 -4.21 9.02 -2.98
C ARG A 228 -4.15 7.90 -1.94
N ILE A 229 -5.32 7.60 -1.37
CA ILE A 229 -5.48 6.53 -0.39
C ILE A 229 -6.57 5.57 -0.89
N ALA A 230 -6.28 4.27 -0.79
CA ALA A 230 -7.25 3.19 -0.95
C ALA A 230 -7.41 2.48 0.39
N VAL A 231 -8.62 2.48 0.93
CA VAL A 231 -8.95 1.83 2.20
C VAL A 231 -9.41 0.41 1.92
N MET A 232 -8.72 -0.56 2.50
CA MET A 232 -8.95 -1.98 2.24
C MET A 232 -9.48 -2.68 3.50
N TYR A 233 -10.60 -3.39 3.35
CA TYR A 233 -11.21 -4.18 4.42
C TYR A 233 -11.64 -5.55 3.91
N ALA A 234 -11.27 -6.60 4.64
CA ALA A 234 -11.71 -7.97 4.37
C ALA A 234 -11.62 -8.39 2.88
N GLY A 235 -10.51 -8.06 2.21
CA GLY A 235 -10.25 -8.42 0.82
C GLY A 235 -10.92 -7.53 -0.22
N ASP A 236 -11.50 -6.40 0.14
CA ASP A 236 -12.15 -5.44 -0.76
C ASP A 236 -11.63 -4.01 -0.55
N ILE A 237 -11.65 -3.18 -1.61
CA ILE A 237 -11.46 -1.73 -1.48
C ILE A 237 -12.82 -1.12 -1.15
N VAL A 238 -12.94 -0.53 0.03
CA VAL A 238 -14.19 0.04 0.52
C VAL A 238 -14.32 1.53 0.26
N GLU A 239 -13.21 2.23 0.15
CA GLU A 239 -13.17 3.66 -0.17
C GLU A 239 -11.83 4.01 -0.81
N THR A 240 -11.82 4.92 -1.79
CA THR A 240 -10.59 5.51 -2.34
C THR A 240 -10.83 6.95 -2.76
N GLY A 241 -9.80 7.78 -2.64
CA GLY A 241 -9.84 9.19 -3.01
C GLY A 241 -8.47 9.85 -2.89
N LEU A 242 -8.38 11.13 -3.22
CA LEU A 242 -7.22 11.93 -2.88
C LEU A 242 -7.01 11.93 -1.36
N CYS A 243 -5.77 12.09 -0.92
CA CYS A 243 -5.46 12.10 0.52
C CYS A 243 -6.38 13.07 1.28
N ASN A 244 -6.59 14.28 0.77
CA ASN A 244 -7.48 15.26 1.40
C ASN A 244 -8.95 14.82 1.40
N GLU A 245 -9.44 14.15 0.36
CA GLU A 245 -10.82 13.63 0.29
C GLU A 245 -11.04 12.58 1.38
N ILE A 246 -10.11 11.64 1.53
CA ILE A 246 -10.21 10.58 2.55
C ILE A 246 -10.12 11.15 3.98
N PHE A 247 -9.27 12.17 4.22
CA PHE A 247 -9.16 12.77 5.55
C PHE A 247 -10.30 13.72 5.90
N TYR A 248 -10.76 14.52 4.95
CA TYR A 248 -11.69 15.62 5.21
C TYR A 248 -13.09 15.43 4.62
N ASP A 249 -13.34 14.32 3.90
CA ASP A 249 -14.66 14.00 3.33
C ASP A 249 -14.92 12.48 3.22
N SER A 250 -14.29 11.67 4.09
CA SER A 250 -14.49 10.21 4.12
C SER A 250 -15.97 9.85 4.24
N ARG A 251 -16.39 8.79 3.57
CA ARG A 251 -17.81 8.39 3.48
C ARG A 251 -18.09 6.99 4.00
N HIS A 252 -17.09 6.13 4.08
CA HIS A 252 -17.27 4.78 4.58
C HIS A 252 -17.12 4.73 6.11
N PRO A 253 -18.04 4.10 6.86
CA PRO A 253 -17.95 4.00 8.33
C PRO A 253 -16.66 3.34 8.85
N TYR A 254 -16.08 2.42 8.09
CA TYR A 254 -14.78 1.85 8.44
C TYR A 254 -13.65 2.89 8.38
N THR A 255 -13.67 3.76 7.38
CA THR A 255 -12.70 4.87 7.28
C THR A 255 -12.86 5.85 8.46
N TRP A 256 -14.12 6.14 8.86
CA TRP A 256 -14.39 6.95 10.06
C TRP A 256 -13.78 6.32 11.31
N ALA A 257 -13.96 4.99 11.47
CA ALA A 257 -13.44 4.25 12.60
C ALA A 257 -11.89 4.27 12.64
N LEU A 258 -11.24 4.11 11.48
CA LEU A 258 -9.78 4.19 11.38
C LEU A 258 -9.26 5.61 11.69
N LEU A 259 -9.90 6.65 11.16
CA LEU A 259 -9.56 8.05 11.46
C LEU A 259 -9.76 8.36 12.94
N SER A 260 -10.83 7.82 13.56
CA SER A 260 -11.12 7.99 14.98
C SER A 260 -10.09 7.36 15.91
N SER A 261 -9.34 6.38 15.42
CA SER A 261 -8.27 5.74 16.18
C SER A 261 -6.94 6.52 16.17
N LEU A 262 -6.86 7.63 15.40
CA LEU A 262 -5.66 8.44 15.35
C LEU A 262 -5.51 9.31 16.61
N PRO A 263 -4.38 9.20 17.36
CA PRO A 263 -4.18 9.94 18.60
C PRO A 263 -4.27 11.47 18.46
N GLN A 264 -3.94 11.98 17.26
CA GLN A 264 -3.93 13.41 16.98
C GLN A 264 -5.35 13.99 16.77
N LEU A 265 -6.35 13.15 16.55
CA LEU A 265 -7.74 13.55 16.30
C LEU A 265 -8.64 13.30 17.51
N GLY A 266 -8.16 12.57 18.53
CA GLY A 266 -8.86 12.35 19.79
C GLY A 266 -8.72 13.56 20.72
N ASP A 267 -9.79 13.88 21.46
CA ASP A 267 -9.69 14.79 22.62
C ASP A 267 -8.79 14.15 23.67
N LYS A 268 -7.88 14.94 24.25
CA LYS A 268 -6.91 14.49 25.28
C LYS A 268 -7.55 13.84 26.50
N GLU A 269 -8.85 14.01 26.69
CA GLU A 269 -9.61 13.51 27.85
C GLU A 269 -10.50 12.29 27.51
N GLN A 270 -10.63 11.90 26.23
CA GLN A 270 -11.41 10.74 25.84
C GLN A 270 -10.53 9.55 25.54
N ALA A 271 -10.97 8.34 25.94
CA ALA A 271 -10.32 7.10 25.56
C ALA A 271 -10.25 6.99 24.03
N LEU A 272 -9.10 6.55 23.50
CA LEU A 272 -8.92 6.30 22.07
C LEU A 272 -10.05 5.38 21.55
N TYR A 273 -10.70 5.81 20.49
CA TYR A 273 -11.73 4.99 19.85
C TYR A 273 -11.11 3.70 19.33
N THR A 274 -11.63 2.58 19.79
CA THR A 274 -11.25 1.25 19.32
C THR A 274 -12.39 0.70 18.45
N ILE A 275 -12.08 0.16 17.29
CA ILE A 275 -13.08 -0.49 16.45
C ILE A 275 -13.50 -1.79 17.14
N GLU A 276 -14.74 -1.83 17.62
CA GLU A 276 -15.27 -3.00 18.33
C GLU A 276 -15.35 -4.24 17.43
N GLY A 277 -15.24 -5.41 18.04
CA GLY A 277 -15.34 -6.70 17.36
C GLY A 277 -14.07 -7.09 16.58
N THR A 278 -14.15 -8.23 15.90
CA THR A 278 -13.05 -8.77 15.09
C THR A 278 -13.40 -8.72 13.60
N PRO A 279 -12.40 -8.55 12.70
CA PRO A 279 -12.65 -8.70 11.27
C PRO A 279 -13.31 -10.04 10.94
N PRO A 280 -14.17 -10.10 9.92
CA PRO A 280 -14.87 -11.33 9.55
C PRO A 280 -13.88 -12.39 9.08
N SER A 281 -14.24 -13.66 9.29
CA SER A 281 -13.50 -14.78 8.72
C SER A 281 -13.65 -14.77 7.19
N LEU A 282 -12.52 -14.79 6.49
CA LEU A 282 -12.46 -14.87 5.02
C LEU A 282 -12.60 -16.33 4.51
N VAL A 283 -12.84 -17.29 5.38
CA VAL A 283 -13.09 -18.71 5.02
C VAL A 283 -14.49 -18.90 4.42
N ASN A 284 -15.44 -18.09 4.86
CA ASN A 284 -16.83 -18.18 4.37
C ASN A 284 -17.12 -17.05 3.38
N ASP A 285 -18.05 -17.30 2.48
CA ASP A 285 -18.56 -16.26 1.59
C ASP A 285 -19.26 -15.16 2.39
N ILE A 286 -18.83 -13.94 2.20
CA ILE A 286 -19.46 -12.76 2.78
C ILE A 286 -20.45 -12.22 1.74
N ARG A 287 -21.76 -12.35 2.02
CA ARG A 287 -22.82 -11.95 1.08
C ARG A 287 -23.05 -10.44 1.04
N GLY A 288 -22.98 -9.80 2.18
CA GLY A 288 -23.23 -8.36 2.34
C GLY A 288 -21.95 -7.54 2.40
N ASP A 289 -22.06 -6.39 3.05
CA ASP A 289 -20.92 -5.59 3.45
C ASP A 289 -20.13 -6.31 4.55
N ALA A 290 -18.85 -6.54 4.32
CA ALA A 290 -17.98 -7.20 5.28
C ALA A 290 -17.86 -6.44 6.61
N PHE A 291 -18.05 -5.13 6.60
CA PHE A 291 -17.98 -4.29 7.80
C PHE A 291 -19.30 -4.24 8.57
N ALA A 292 -20.43 -4.67 7.99
CA ALA A 292 -21.77 -4.59 8.62
C ALA A 292 -21.82 -5.08 10.08
N PRO A 293 -21.19 -6.20 10.48
CA PRO A 293 -21.23 -6.66 11.88
C PRO A 293 -20.52 -5.73 12.88
N ARG A 294 -19.65 -4.86 12.40
CA ARG A 294 -18.86 -3.89 13.20
C ARG A 294 -19.30 -2.44 12.97
N ASN A 295 -20.24 -2.24 12.04
CA ASN A 295 -20.72 -0.92 11.64
C ASN A 295 -21.91 -0.50 12.52
N PRO A 296 -21.77 0.49 13.42
CA PRO A 296 -22.89 0.97 14.23
C PRO A 296 -24.01 1.63 13.41
N TYR A 297 -23.73 1.94 12.15
CA TYR A 297 -24.67 2.57 11.20
C TYR A 297 -25.22 1.58 10.18
N ALA A 298 -25.00 0.26 10.37
CA ALA A 298 -25.39 -0.75 9.41
C ALA A 298 -26.90 -0.76 9.16
N LEU A 299 -27.27 -0.79 7.91
CA LEU A 299 -28.64 -0.99 7.45
C LEU A 299 -28.93 -2.50 7.29
N LYS A 300 -30.19 -2.89 7.29
CA LYS A 300 -30.56 -4.31 7.06
C LYS A 300 -30.01 -4.86 5.74
N ILE A 301 -29.89 -4.02 4.73
CA ILE A 301 -29.37 -4.41 3.42
C ILE A 301 -27.87 -4.73 3.46
N ASP A 302 -27.08 -4.11 4.35
CA ASP A 302 -25.66 -4.38 4.51
C ASP A 302 -25.39 -5.86 4.86
N PHE A 303 -26.31 -6.54 5.50
CA PHE A 303 -26.15 -7.96 5.88
C PHE A 303 -26.47 -8.95 4.74
N VAL A 304 -27.10 -8.50 3.65
CA VAL A 304 -27.59 -9.37 2.58
C VAL A 304 -27.07 -9.05 1.19
N SER A 305 -26.63 -7.80 0.95
CA SER A 305 -26.17 -7.34 -0.35
C SER A 305 -24.95 -6.46 -0.24
N ARG A 306 -23.89 -6.78 -1.00
CA ARG A 306 -22.68 -5.97 -1.10
C ARG A 306 -23.03 -4.58 -1.64
N PRO A 307 -22.57 -3.48 -1.00
CA PRO A 307 -22.78 -2.14 -1.50
C PRO A 307 -22.13 -1.94 -2.90
N PRO A 308 -22.81 -1.30 -3.83
CA PRO A 308 -22.19 -0.88 -5.08
C PRO A 308 -21.17 0.25 -4.83
N VAL A 309 -20.41 0.60 -5.86
CA VAL A 309 -19.56 1.79 -5.85
C VAL A 309 -20.45 3.03 -6.01
N PHE A 310 -20.36 3.96 -5.07
CA PHE A 310 -20.93 5.30 -5.18
C PHE A 310 -19.82 6.32 -5.43
N SER A 311 -19.89 7.01 -6.56
CA SER A 311 -18.96 8.10 -6.89
C SER A 311 -19.38 9.37 -6.15
N ILE A 312 -18.43 9.99 -5.43
CA ILE A 312 -18.60 11.24 -4.67
C ILE A 312 -18.02 12.40 -5.49
N THR A 313 -16.77 12.22 -5.94
CA THR A 313 -16.09 13.13 -6.87
C THR A 313 -15.49 12.30 -8.02
N PRO A 314 -14.90 12.89 -9.05
CA PRO A 314 -14.18 12.13 -10.08
C PRO A 314 -13.01 11.29 -9.56
N THR A 315 -12.49 11.59 -8.38
CA THR A 315 -11.35 10.92 -7.74
C THR A 315 -11.72 10.13 -6.49
N HIS A 316 -12.93 10.38 -5.94
CA HIS A 316 -13.39 9.80 -4.68
C HIS A 316 -14.63 8.93 -4.88
N TRP A 317 -14.57 7.68 -4.39
CA TRP A 317 -15.72 6.79 -4.32
C TRP A 317 -15.69 5.94 -3.06
N ALA A 318 -16.86 5.46 -2.63
CA ALA A 318 -17.00 4.55 -1.51
C ALA A 318 -18.04 3.47 -1.79
N ARG A 319 -17.89 2.32 -1.11
CA ARG A 319 -18.83 1.19 -1.11
C ARG A 319 -19.61 1.17 0.20
N THR A 320 -20.67 1.92 0.30
CA THR A 320 -21.57 1.91 1.47
C THR A 320 -22.98 2.23 1.07
N TRP A 321 -23.96 1.47 1.56
CA TRP A 321 -25.38 1.75 1.34
C TRP A 321 -25.83 3.07 1.95
N LEU A 322 -25.06 3.68 2.84
CA LEU A 322 -25.36 5.00 3.40
C LEU A 322 -25.35 6.12 2.35
N LEU A 323 -24.78 5.89 1.18
CA LEU A 323 -24.79 6.82 0.05
C LEU A 323 -25.96 6.61 -0.93
N ASP A 324 -26.76 5.56 -0.73
CA ASP A 324 -27.97 5.37 -1.54
C ASP A 324 -29.01 6.44 -1.20
N SER A 325 -29.66 7.01 -2.21
CA SER A 325 -30.66 8.07 -2.05
C SER A 325 -31.86 7.69 -1.15
N ARG A 326 -32.07 6.41 -0.93
CA ARG A 326 -33.13 5.86 -0.07
C ARG A 326 -32.65 5.62 1.37
N ALA A 327 -31.35 5.75 1.64
CA ALA A 327 -30.80 5.56 2.97
C ALA A 327 -31.26 6.69 3.91
N PRO A 328 -31.40 6.41 5.21
CA PRO A 328 -31.63 7.48 6.19
C PRO A 328 -30.40 8.40 6.27
N GLU A 329 -30.63 9.66 6.52
CA GLU A 329 -29.53 10.60 6.77
C GLU A 329 -28.80 10.21 8.06
N ILE A 330 -27.54 9.82 7.93
CA ILE A 330 -26.67 9.45 9.06
C ILE A 330 -25.66 10.56 9.31
N LYS A 331 -25.58 11.03 10.55
CA LYS A 331 -24.54 11.95 11.00
C LYS A 331 -23.28 11.13 11.36
N PRO A 332 -22.12 11.46 10.77
CA PRO A 332 -20.87 10.84 11.19
C PRO A 332 -20.55 11.21 12.64
N PRO A 333 -19.59 10.52 13.30
CA PRO A 333 -19.07 10.91 14.60
C PRO A 333 -18.68 12.41 14.64
N GLU A 334 -18.85 13.08 15.79
CA GLU A 334 -18.62 14.54 15.90
C GLU A 334 -17.25 14.99 15.42
N HIS A 335 -16.20 14.24 15.77
CA HIS A 335 -14.83 14.54 15.34
C HIS A 335 -14.64 14.37 13.81
N ILE A 336 -15.34 13.42 13.16
CA ILE A 336 -15.34 13.28 11.70
C ILE A 336 -16.09 14.47 11.07
N ALA A 337 -17.24 14.86 11.64
CA ALA A 337 -17.96 16.05 11.18
C ALA A 337 -17.12 17.32 11.32
N ALA A 338 -16.30 17.42 12.38
CA ALA A 338 -15.35 18.50 12.57
C ALA A 338 -14.24 18.52 11.50
N LEU A 339 -13.72 17.32 11.11
CA LEU A 339 -12.77 17.19 9.99
C LEU A 339 -13.39 17.66 8.67
N TRP A 340 -14.62 17.25 8.36
CA TRP A 340 -15.32 17.67 7.16
C TRP A 340 -15.52 19.21 7.12
N LYS A 341 -15.87 19.81 8.26
CA LYS A 341 -15.99 21.26 8.39
C LYS A 341 -14.65 21.94 8.13
N LYS A 342 -13.59 21.46 8.77
CA LYS A 342 -12.23 21.98 8.59
C LYS A 342 -11.74 21.87 7.14
N GLY A 343 -12.01 20.76 6.45
CA GLY A 343 -11.66 20.58 5.04
C GLY A 343 -12.32 21.62 4.14
N ARG A 344 -13.61 21.94 4.37
CA ARG A 344 -14.33 23.00 3.65
C ARG A 344 -13.76 24.38 3.97
N GLU A 345 -13.49 24.70 5.23
CA GLU A 345 -12.91 25.99 5.66
C GLU A 345 -11.53 26.24 5.05
N LEU A 346 -10.74 25.18 4.87
CA LEU A 346 -9.39 25.25 4.27
C LEU A 346 -9.41 25.22 2.73
N GLY A 347 -10.58 25.05 2.09
CA GLY A 347 -10.69 24.93 0.63
C GLY A 347 -9.97 23.71 0.05
N LEU A 348 -9.81 22.64 0.86
CA LEU A 348 -9.11 21.40 0.46
C LEU A 348 -10.00 20.44 -0.33
N LEU A 349 -11.30 20.68 -0.31
CA LEU A 349 -12.30 19.88 -1.03
C LEU A 349 -12.78 20.71 -2.22
N ASN A 350 -12.71 20.11 -3.41
CA ASN A 350 -13.36 20.67 -4.60
C ASN A 350 -14.88 20.66 -4.34
N SER A 351 -15.49 21.86 -4.36
CA SER A 351 -16.94 22.06 -4.22
C SER A 351 -17.71 21.43 -5.39
#